data_f1065bdc69d998c9e9e102743a29569c
#
_entry.id   f1065bdc69d998c9e9e102743a29569c
#
_cell.length_a   1.000
_cell.length_b   1.000
_cell.length_c   1.000
_cell.angle_alpha   90.00
_cell.angle_beta   90.00
_cell.angle_gamma   90.00
#
_symmetry.space_group_name_H-M   'P 1'
#
loop_
_entity.id
_entity.type
_entity.pdbx_description
1 polymer ?
#
loop_
_entity_poly.entity_id
_entity_poly.type
_entity_poly.pdbx_seq_one_letter_code
_entity_poly.pdbx_strand_id
1 'polypeptide(L)'
;FTQVNRAFGDARDMTIILDEPLLVADRKDAPELSVNQGAIDFSNITFRYSDSHVGDNIFTDFSLHIPAGQRIGLVGRSGSGKTTLTKLLLRLIDIQQGSVCIDGQNVAEVTQSSLRKQIAYVPQEPLLFHRTIHENIAYGRPDASQEDVVEAARRANALEFIEKLPHGFDTITGERGVKLSGGQRQRIAIARAILTNAPLLVLDEATSALDSESERLIQEALGNLMMGKTAIVIAHRLSTVARLDRIVVLS
;
A
#
# COMPACT_ATOMS: atom_id res chain seq x y z
N PHE A 1 -4.19 44.10 -19.60
CA PHE A 1 -3.08 43.31 -20.14
C PHE A 1 -2.55 42.32 -19.09
N THR A 2 -2.32 42.72 -17.83
CA THR A 2 -1.71 41.85 -16.78
C THR A 2 -2.56 40.61 -16.46
N GLN A 3 -3.89 40.73 -16.38
CA GLN A 3 -4.81 39.61 -16.11
C GLN A 3 -4.84 38.60 -17.29
N VAL A 4 -4.79 39.09 -18.52
CA VAL A 4 -4.74 38.25 -19.74
C VAL A 4 -3.45 37.46 -19.78
N ASN A 5 -2.30 38.09 -19.51
CA ASN A 5 -1.02 37.42 -19.47
C ASN A 5 -0.95 36.34 -18.36
N ARG A 6 -1.57 36.63 -17.21
CA ARG A 6 -1.66 35.63 -16.13
C ARG A 6 -2.54 34.45 -16.54
N ALA A 7 -3.69 34.68 -17.16
CA ALA A 7 -4.58 33.61 -17.65
C ALA A 7 -3.88 32.74 -18.72
N PHE A 8 -3.06 33.32 -19.60
CA PHE A 8 -2.25 32.56 -20.55
C PHE A 8 -1.15 31.75 -19.86
N GLY A 9 -0.53 32.27 -18.78
CA GLY A 9 0.42 31.53 -17.96
C GLY A 9 -0.23 30.31 -17.31
N ASP A 10 -1.35 30.54 -16.63
CA ASP A 10 -2.11 29.46 -15.96
C ASP A 10 -2.60 28.39 -16.97
N ALA A 11 -3.07 28.80 -18.15
CA ALA A 11 -3.50 27.89 -19.21
C ALA A 11 -2.31 27.06 -19.76
N ARG A 12 -1.13 27.66 -19.89
CA ARG A 12 0.09 26.95 -20.31
C ARG A 12 0.49 25.88 -19.29
N ASP A 13 0.47 26.22 -18.00
CA ASP A 13 0.81 25.28 -16.94
C ASP A 13 -0.17 24.11 -16.89
N MET A 14 -1.46 24.37 -17.09
CA MET A 14 -2.49 23.32 -17.24
C MET A 14 -2.22 22.44 -18.46
N THR A 15 -1.82 23.00 -19.60
CA THR A 15 -1.51 22.23 -20.81
C THR A 15 -0.30 21.33 -20.59
N ILE A 16 0.74 21.81 -19.93
CA ILE A 16 1.93 21.01 -19.59
C ILE A 16 1.53 19.80 -18.74
N ILE A 17 0.66 19.97 -17.73
CA ILE A 17 0.19 18.87 -16.89
C ILE A 17 -0.67 17.87 -17.69
N LEU A 18 -1.50 18.36 -18.63
CA LEU A 18 -2.34 17.49 -19.46
C LEU A 18 -1.54 16.72 -20.52
N ASP A 19 -0.43 17.28 -20.98
CA ASP A 19 0.47 16.66 -21.94
C ASP A 19 1.51 15.73 -21.30
N GLU A 20 1.54 15.62 -19.94
CA GLU A 20 2.43 14.73 -19.23
C GLU A 20 2.21 13.27 -19.68
N PRO A 21 3.23 12.57 -20.18
CA PRO A 21 3.06 11.20 -20.67
C PRO A 21 2.75 10.23 -19.53
N LEU A 22 1.80 9.33 -19.76
CA LEU A 22 1.54 8.22 -18.84
C LEU A 22 2.72 7.25 -18.91
N LEU A 23 3.58 7.27 -17.89
CA LEU A 23 4.78 6.43 -17.82
C LEU A 23 4.42 4.94 -17.60
N VAL A 24 3.30 4.66 -16.94
CA VAL A 24 2.79 3.30 -16.70
C VAL A 24 1.36 3.23 -17.23
N ALA A 25 1.17 2.57 -18.37
CA ALA A 25 -0.13 2.40 -19.00
C ALA A 25 -0.47 0.91 -19.15
N ASP A 26 -1.76 0.59 -19.09
CA ASP A 26 -2.22 -0.75 -19.41
C ASP A 26 -2.09 -1.00 -20.90
N ARG A 27 -1.75 -2.24 -21.28
CA ARG A 27 -1.80 -2.66 -22.67
C ARG A 27 -3.25 -2.64 -23.15
N LYS A 28 -3.44 -2.39 -24.44
CA LYS A 28 -4.75 -2.56 -25.06
C LYS A 28 -5.19 -4.02 -24.87
N ASP A 29 -6.42 -4.20 -24.40
CA ASP A 29 -7.03 -5.51 -24.14
C ASP A 29 -6.30 -6.34 -23.05
N ALA A 30 -5.62 -5.67 -22.10
CA ALA A 30 -5.00 -6.35 -20.96
C ALA A 30 -6.06 -7.13 -20.16
N PRO A 31 -5.83 -8.43 -19.86
CA PRO A 31 -6.75 -9.23 -19.05
C PRO A 31 -6.75 -8.75 -17.58
N GLU A 32 -7.76 -9.18 -16.83
CA GLU A 32 -7.77 -9.01 -15.38
C GLU A 32 -6.84 -10.03 -14.70
N LEU A 33 -6.17 -9.62 -13.64
CA LEU A 33 -5.40 -10.53 -12.79
C LEU A 33 -6.35 -11.44 -11.99
N SER A 34 -6.10 -12.74 -12.04
CA SER A 34 -6.79 -13.73 -11.22
C SER A 34 -5.80 -14.36 -10.22
N VAL A 35 -5.99 -14.09 -8.93
CA VAL A 35 -5.14 -14.65 -7.87
C VAL A 35 -5.81 -15.88 -7.27
N ASN A 36 -5.14 -17.03 -7.34
CA ASN A 36 -5.61 -18.31 -6.81
C ASN A 36 -4.90 -18.69 -5.51
N GLN A 37 -3.59 -18.59 -5.48
CA GLN A 37 -2.75 -18.97 -4.34
C GLN A 37 -2.03 -17.76 -3.72
N GLY A 38 -1.65 -16.79 -4.56
CA GLY A 38 -0.97 -15.57 -4.15
C GLY A 38 0.54 -15.74 -4.00
N ALA A 39 1.17 -16.62 -4.78
CA ALA A 39 2.63 -16.66 -4.89
C ALA A 39 3.15 -15.44 -5.65
N ILE A 40 4.29 -14.89 -5.23
CA ILE A 40 4.89 -13.71 -5.86
C ILE A 40 6.31 -14.04 -6.32
N ASP A 41 6.62 -13.72 -7.57
CA ASP A 41 7.93 -13.94 -8.18
C ASP A 41 8.50 -12.64 -8.76
N PHE A 42 9.67 -12.26 -8.29
CA PHE A 42 10.55 -11.30 -8.92
C PHE A 42 11.66 -12.07 -9.63
N SER A 43 11.78 -11.90 -10.93
CA SER A 43 12.73 -12.70 -11.74
C SER A 43 13.67 -11.80 -12.53
N ASN A 44 14.97 -11.85 -12.21
CA ASN A 44 16.05 -11.14 -12.88
C ASN A 44 15.79 -9.64 -13.05
N ILE A 45 15.25 -9.00 -12.00
CA ILE A 45 14.88 -7.59 -12.02
C ILE A 45 16.12 -6.71 -12.12
N THR A 46 16.17 -5.88 -13.17
CA THR A 46 17.07 -4.74 -13.24
C THR A 46 16.25 -3.47 -13.24
N PHE A 47 16.50 -2.60 -12.26
CA PHE A 47 15.75 -1.36 -12.09
C PHE A 47 16.59 -0.21 -11.59
N ARG A 48 16.38 0.98 -12.20
CA ARG A 48 16.86 2.28 -11.74
C ARG A 48 15.78 3.34 -11.96
N TYR A 49 15.80 4.40 -11.18
CA TYR A 49 14.95 5.56 -11.43
C TYR A 49 15.48 6.37 -12.62
N SER A 50 14.58 7.05 -13.35
CA SER A 50 14.93 7.88 -14.53
C SER A 50 15.93 8.98 -14.21
N ASP A 51 15.85 9.54 -13.00
CA ASP A 51 16.68 10.66 -12.54
C ASP A 51 18.06 10.23 -12.02
N SER A 52 18.32 8.91 -11.96
CA SER A 52 19.60 8.35 -11.51
C SER A 52 20.64 8.32 -12.63
N HIS A 53 21.92 8.44 -12.28
CA HIS A 53 23.00 8.31 -13.26
C HIS A 53 23.06 6.89 -13.85
N VAL A 54 23.61 6.76 -15.05
CA VAL A 54 23.82 5.45 -15.69
C VAL A 54 24.78 4.64 -14.79
N GLY A 55 24.32 3.51 -14.30
CA GLY A 55 25.09 2.64 -13.37
C GLY A 55 24.56 2.61 -11.93
N ASP A 56 23.70 3.56 -11.53
CA ASP A 56 23.08 3.60 -10.19
C ASP A 56 21.82 2.73 -10.15
N ASN A 57 21.95 1.44 -10.44
CA ASN A 57 20.84 0.52 -10.35
C ASN A 57 20.45 0.27 -8.88
N ILE A 58 19.14 0.33 -8.58
CA ILE A 58 18.60 -0.11 -7.29
C ILE A 58 18.62 -1.64 -7.23
N PHE A 59 18.29 -2.29 -8.36
CA PHE A 59 18.36 -3.73 -8.52
C PHE A 59 19.16 -4.08 -9.77
N THR A 60 20.01 -5.10 -9.67
CA THR A 60 20.76 -5.70 -10.79
C THR A 60 20.61 -7.20 -10.69
N ASP A 61 19.91 -7.81 -11.65
CA ASP A 61 19.66 -9.26 -11.70
C ASP A 61 19.04 -9.81 -10.40
N PHE A 62 18.15 -9.04 -9.79
CA PHE A 62 17.53 -9.39 -8.52
C PHE A 62 16.41 -10.40 -8.73
N SER A 63 16.44 -11.52 -7.97
CA SER A 63 15.39 -12.52 -7.98
C SER A 63 14.95 -12.87 -6.55
N LEU A 64 13.63 -12.97 -6.36
CA LEU A 64 13.01 -13.32 -5.09
C LEU A 64 11.70 -14.06 -5.33
N HIS A 65 11.60 -15.29 -4.79
CA HIS A 65 10.36 -16.05 -4.76
C HIS A 65 9.73 -15.99 -3.37
N ILE A 66 8.42 -15.69 -3.30
CA ILE A 66 7.61 -15.67 -2.09
C ILE A 66 6.48 -16.68 -2.28
N PRO A 67 6.52 -17.84 -1.63
CA PRO A 67 5.46 -18.84 -1.68
C PRO A 67 4.12 -18.29 -1.20
N ALA A 68 3.02 -18.84 -1.71
CA ALA A 68 1.68 -18.55 -1.28
C ALA A 68 1.52 -18.66 0.25
N GLY A 69 0.88 -17.69 0.86
CA GLY A 69 0.66 -17.63 2.31
C GLY A 69 1.89 -17.30 3.15
N GLN A 70 3.09 -17.14 2.55
CA GLN A 70 4.29 -16.77 3.30
C GLN A 70 4.31 -15.28 3.64
N ARG A 71 4.71 -14.96 4.87
CA ARG A 71 4.90 -13.60 5.36
C ARG A 71 6.39 -13.31 5.42
N ILE A 72 6.87 -12.40 4.58
CA ILE A 72 8.27 -12.01 4.55
C ILE A 72 8.49 -10.62 5.13
N GLY A 73 9.62 -10.44 5.82
CA GLY A 73 10.13 -9.14 6.26
C GLY A 73 11.23 -8.64 5.35
N LEU A 74 11.05 -7.45 4.76
CA LEU A 74 12.13 -6.75 4.07
C LEU A 74 12.89 -5.88 5.07
N VAL A 75 14.16 -6.16 5.26
CA VAL A 75 15.06 -5.38 6.12
C VAL A 75 16.27 -4.89 5.31
N GLY A 76 16.87 -3.80 5.71
CA GLY A 76 18.03 -3.22 5.03
C GLY A 76 18.19 -1.74 5.34
N ARG A 77 19.32 -1.15 4.94
CA ARG A 77 19.60 0.28 5.13
C ARG A 77 18.57 1.15 4.39
N SER A 78 18.47 2.42 4.78
CA SER A 78 17.73 3.40 3.97
C SER A 78 18.31 3.45 2.56
N GLY A 79 17.44 3.48 1.54
CA GLY A 79 17.89 3.46 0.14
C GLY A 79 18.16 2.07 -0.46
N SER A 80 18.08 0.96 0.31
CA SER A 80 18.35 -0.40 -0.21
C SER A 80 17.24 -0.97 -1.13
N GLY A 81 16.25 -0.20 -1.53
CA GLY A 81 15.23 -0.63 -2.49
C GLY A 81 13.95 -1.25 -1.88
N LYS A 82 13.79 -1.31 -0.55
CA LYS A 82 12.58 -1.89 0.08
C LYS A 82 11.27 -1.31 -0.46
N THR A 83 11.14 0.00 -0.42
CA THR A 83 9.97 0.71 -0.96
C THR A 83 9.89 0.61 -2.49
N THR A 84 11.02 0.51 -3.18
CA THR A 84 11.05 0.31 -4.63
C THR A 84 10.46 -1.06 -4.99
N LEU A 85 10.80 -2.12 -4.26
CA LEU A 85 10.25 -3.46 -4.50
C LEU A 85 8.72 -3.48 -4.38
N THR A 86 8.16 -2.78 -3.38
CA THR A 86 6.70 -2.67 -3.23
C THR A 86 6.06 -1.83 -4.34
N LYS A 87 6.73 -0.77 -4.81
CA LYS A 87 6.26 0.02 -5.96
C LYS A 87 6.24 -0.81 -7.25
N LEU A 88 7.23 -1.67 -7.46
CA LEU A 88 7.28 -2.59 -8.61
C LEU A 88 6.13 -3.60 -8.55
N LEU A 89 5.86 -4.20 -7.38
CA LEU A 89 4.74 -5.14 -7.20
C LEU A 89 3.39 -4.48 -7.48
N LEU A 90 3.18 -3.24 -6.99
CA LEU A 90 1.96 -2.45 -7.22
C LEU A 90 1.88 -1.86 -8.63
N ARG A 91 2.92 -2.07 -9.45
CA ARG A 91 3.08 -1.45 -10.77
C ARG A 91 2.81 0.06 -10.72
N LEU A 92 3.44 0.74 -9.78
CA LEU A 92 3.50 2.21 -9.75
C LEU A 92 4.63 2.75 -10.64
N ILE A 93 5.57 1.90 -10.98
CA ILE A 93 6.70 2.10 -11.90
C ILE A 93 6.95 0.78 -12.62
N ASP A 94 7.39 0.85 -13.89
CA ASP A 94 7.76 -0.32 -14.67
C ASP A 94 9.27 -0.59 -14.57
N ILE A 95 9.66 -1.87 -14.68
CA ILE A 95 11.05 -2.35 -14.66
C ILE A 95 11.70 -2.18 -16.03
N GLN A 96 13.05 -2.09 -16.07
CA GLN A 96 13.78 -2.09 -17.34
C GLN A 96 14.01 -3.53 -17.85
N GLN A 97 14.29 -4.50 -16.96
CA GLN A 97 14.52 -5.90 -17.33
C GLN A 97 13.96 -6.84 -16.27
N GLY A 98 13.65 -8.07 -16.68
CA GLY A 98 13.09 -9.10 -15.83
C GLY A 98 11.55 -9.12 -15.84
N SER A 99 10.95 -9.72 -14.82
CA SER A 99 9.48 -9.76 -14.66
C SER A 99 9.08 -9.82 -13.19
N VAL A 100 7.90 -9.27 -12.89
CA VAL A 100 7.20 -9.45 -11.60
C VAL A 100 5.92 -10.21 -11.89
N CYS A 101 5.75 -11.37 -11.25
CA CYS A 101 4.58 -12.23 -11.47
C CYS A 101 3.84 -12.51 -10.17
N ILE A 102 2.52 -12.67 -10.27
CA ILE A 102 1.63 -13.18 -9.23
C ILE A 102 0.94 -14.43 -9.77
N ASP A 103 1.12 -15.58 -9.11
CA ASP A 103 0.65 -16.88 -9.60
C ASP A 103 1.02 -17.13 -11.08
N GLY A 104 2.24 -16.77 -11.49
CA GLY A 104 2.76 -16.90 -12.84
C GLY A 104 2.26 -15.85 -13.85
N GLN A 105 1.34 -14.95 -13.47
CA GLN A 105 0.84 -13.88 -14.33
C GLN A 105 1.69 -12.62 -14.16
N ASN A 106 2.28 -12.11 -15.24
CA ASN A 106 3.10 -10.91 -15.23
C ASN A 106 2.25 -9.66 -14.95
N VAL A 107 2.60 -8.90 -13.91
CA VAL A 107 1.89 -7.68 -13.51
C VAL A 107 1.89 -6.60 -14.60
N ALA A 108 2.86 -6.63 -15.54
CA ALA A 108 2.91 -5.71 -16.68
C ALA A 108 1.91 -6.07 -17.80
N GLU A 109 1.33 -7.26 -17.77
CA GLU A 109 0.43 -7.77 -18.81
C GLU A 109 -1.05 -7.75 -18.41
N VAL A 110 -1.35 -7.48 -17.16
CA VAL A 110 -2.71 -7.38 -16.62
C VAL A 110 -3.12 -5.92 -16.37
N THR A 111 -4.41 -5.66 -16.16
CA THR A 111 -4.87 -4.31 -15.85
C THR A 111 -4.42 -3.89 -14.46
N GLN A 112 -3.95 -2.64 -14.30
CA GLN A 112 -3.54 -2.08 -13.01
C GLN A 112 -4.70 -2.08 -11.99
N SER A 113 -5.93 -1.88 -12.46
CA SER A 113 -7.12 -1.90 -11.62
C SER A 113 -7.32 -3.27 -10.98
N SER A 114 -7.26 -4.36 -11.75
CA SER A 114 -7.39 -5.73 -11.23
C SER A 114 -6.23 -6.10 -10.32
N LEU A 115 -4.99 -5.75 -10.69
CA LEU A 115 -3.80 -5.96 -9.87
C LEU A 115 -3.95 -5.32 -8.48
N ARG A 116 -4.29 -4.03 -8.43
CA ARG A 116 -4.37 -3.28 -7.17
C ARG A 116 -5.55 -3.70 -6.30
N LYS A 117 -6.61 -4.25 -6.87
CA LYS A 117 -7.70 -4.89 -6.11
C LYS A 117 -7.25 -6.15 -5.36
N GLN A 118 -6.24 -6.86 -5.85
CA GLN A 118 -5.71 -8.08 -5.22
C GLN A 118 -4.64 -7.81 -4.16
N ILE A 119 -4.26 -6.56 -3.95
CA ILE A 119 -3.20 -6.18 -3.00
C ILE A 119 -3.74 -5.15 -2.01
N ALA A 120 -3.84 -5.50 -0.74
CA ALA A 120 -4.08 -4.52 0.31
C ALA A 120 -2.77 -3.84 0.70
N TYR A 121 -2.75 -2.50 0.74
CA TYR A 121 -1.58 -1.72 1.09
C TYR A 121 -1.83 -0.89 2.35
N VAL A 122 -0.99 -1.05 3.36
CA VAL A 122 -1.00 -0.23 4.57
C VAL A 122 0.29 0.60 4.59
N PRO A 123 0.21 1.92 4.34
CA PRO A 123 1.38 2.79 4.30
C PRO A 123 1.93 3.09 5.69
N GLN A 124 3.18 3.52 5.72
CA GLN A 124 3.87 3.98 6.93
C GLN A 124 3.10 5.09 7.64
N GLU A 125 2.69 6.12 6.93
CA GLU A 125 1.87 7.22 7.42
C GLU A 125 0.52 7.20 6.71
N PRO A 126 -0.54 6.64 7.32
CA PRO A 126 -1.82 6.57 6.67
C PRO A 126 -2.46 7.95 6.56
N LEU A 127 -2.76 8.33 5.35
CA LEU A 127 -3.56 9.52 5.05
C LEU A 127 -5.04 9.12 4.98
N LEU A 128 -5.86 9.85 5.72
CA LEU A 128 -7.30 9.71 5.67
C LEU A 128 -7.91 10.82 4.80
N PHE A 129 -8.96 10.47 4.07
CA PHE A 129 -9.74 11.45 3.33
C PHE A 129 -10.52 12.36 4.29
N HIS A 130 -10.74 13.60 3.94
CA HIS A 130 -11.60 14.51 4.68
C HIS A 130 -13.08 14.08 4.55
N ARG A 131 -13.39 12.93 5.12
CA ARG A 131 -14.69 12.26 5.11
C ARG A 131 -14.95 11.64 6.48
N THR A 132 -16.09 10.98 6.63
CA THR A 132 -16.42 10.23 7.84
C THR A 132 -15.46 9.05 8.05
N ILE A 133 -15.40 8.51 9.27
CA ILE A 133 -14.63 7.30 9.57
C ILE A 133 -15.21 6.12 8.77
N HIS A 134 -16.54 6.03 8.69
CA HIS A 134 -17.23 5.02 7.87
C HIS A 134 -16.73 5.02 6.43
N GLU A 135 -16.79 6.17 5.74
CA GLU A 135 -16.34 6.31 4.35
C GLU A 135 -14.85 6.03 4.17
N ASN A 136 -14.03 6.38 5.18
CA ASN A 136 -12.60 6.06 5.15
C ASN A 136 -12.33 4.56 5.22
N ILE A 137 -13.09 3.80 5.99
CA ILE A 137 -12.96 2.34 6.06
C ILE A 137 -13.56 1.71 4.79
N ALA A 138 -14.79 2.11 4.41
CA ALA A 138 -15.51 1.63 3.24
C ALA A 138 -14.78 1.92 1.91
N TYR A 139 -13.81 2.84 1.89
CA TYR A 139 -12.99 3.08 0.69
C TYR A 139 -12.29 1.83 0.17
N GLY A 140 -11.98 0.87 1.04
CA GLY A 140 -11.41 -0.43 0.65
C GLY A 140 -12.36 -1.32 -0.15
N ARG A 141 -13.68 -1.18 0.09
CA ARG A 141 -14.78 -1.88 -0.60
C ARG A 141 -16.04 -1.01 -0.51
N PRO A 142 -16.29 -0.16 -1.53
CA PRO A 142 -17.37 0.85 -1.49
C PRO A 142 -18.79 0.29 -1.37
N ASP A 143 -19.00 -0.96 -1.75
CA ASP A 143 -20.27 -1.71 -1.68
C ASP A 143 -20.42 -2.53 -0.39
N ALA A 144 -19.53 -2.36 0.58
CA ALA A 144 -19.60 -3.05 1.87
C ALA A 144 -20.81 -2.59 2.68
N SER A 145 -21.43 -3.54 3.39
CA SER A 145 -22.50 -3.22 4.33
C SER A 145 -21.97 -2.48 5.58
N GLN A 146 -22.88 -1.85 6.32
CA GLN A 146 -22.53 -1.22 7.60
C GLN A 146 -21.92 -2.24 8.57
N GLU A 147 -22.47 -3.45 8.61
CA GLU A 147 -22.01 -4.55 9.46
C GLU A 147 -20.58 -4.97 9.10
N ASP A 148 -20.25 -5.04 7.81
CA ASP A 148 -18.89 -5.33 7.32
C ASP A 148 -17.89 -4.28 7.79
N VAL A 149 -18.27 -2.99 7.72
CA VAL A 149 -17.43 -1.87 8.16
C VAL A 149 -17.18 -1.92 9.67
N VAL A 150 -18.22 -2.20 10.46
CA VAL A 150 -18.12 -2.35 11.92
C VAL A 150 -17.24 -3.55 12.27
N GLU A 151 -17.41 -4.68 11.57
CA GLU A 151 -16.59 -5.87 11.77
C GLU A 151 -15.11 -5.61 11.42
N ALA A 152 -14.83 -4.93 10.33
CA ALA A 152 -13.46 -4.53 9.95
C ALA A 152 -12.85 -3.61 11.01
N ALA A 153 -13.60 -2.64 11.53
CA ALA A 153 -13.17 -1.77 12.61
C ALA A 153 -12.86 -2.55 13.89
N ARG A 154 -13.70 -3.55 14.25
CA ARG A 154 -13.48 -4.41 15.41
C ARG A 154 -12.20 -5.22 15.28
N ARG A 155 -12.00 -5.88 14.15
CA ARG A 155 -10.77 -6.67 13.86
C ARG A 155 -9.51 -5.83 13.82
N ALA A 156 -9.62 -4.54 13.51
CA ALA A 156 -8.53 -3.57 13.55
C ALA A 156 -8.31 -2.93 14.93
N ASN A 157 -9.00 -3.38 15.98
CA ASN A 157 -8.99 -2.74 17.30
C ASN A 157 -9.37 -1.25 17.25
N ALA A 158 -10.21 -0.85 16.29
CA ALA A 158 -10.64 0.55 16.09
C ALA A 158 -12.01 0.83 16.71
N LEU A 159 -12.88 -0.17 16.87
CA LEU A 159 -14.27 0.01 17.26
C LEU A 159 -14.42 0.76 18.59
N GLU A 160 -13.67 0.38 19.61
CA GLU A 160 -13.76 0.98 20.94
C GLU A 160 -13.52 2.50 20.95
N PHE A 161 -12.50 2.98 20.24
CA PHE A 161 -12.27 4.42 20.19
C PHE A 161 -13.27 5.15 19.29
N ILE A 162 -13.77 4.49 18.23
CA ILE A 162 -14.78 5.08 17.34
C ILE A 162 -16.09 5.30 18.11
N GLU A 163 -16.53 4.34 18.91
CA GLU A 163 -17.73 4.45 19.73
C GLU A 163 -17.65 5.53 20.82
N LYS A 164 -16.43 5.86 21.29
CA LYS A 164 -16.18 6.95 22.23
C LYS A 164 -16.23 8.35 21.61
N LEU A 165 -16.22 8.45 20.26
CA LEU A 165 -16.32 9.74 19.58
C LEU A 165 -17.79 10.24 19.59
N PRO A 166 -18.04 11.56 19.68
CA PRO A 166 -19.38 12.12 19.75
C PRO A 166 -20.31 11.72 18.59
N HIS A 167 -19.74 11.45 17.42
CA HIS A 167 -20.50 11.07 16.21
C HIS A 167 -20.13 9.65 15.73
N GLY A 168 -19.42 8.85 16.53
CA GLY A 168 -19.05 7.50 16.17
C GLY A 168 -18.43 7.38 14.78
N PHE A 169 -18.97 6.50 13.95
CA PHE A 169 -18.55 6.31 12.55
C PHE A 169 -18.81 7.52 11.64
N ASP A 170 -19.75 8.40 11.98
CA ASP A 170 -20.05 9.61 11.21
C ASP A 170 -19.09 10.78 11.55
N THR A 171 -18.13 10.55 12.41
CA THR A 171 -17.11 11.54 12.75
C THR A 171 -16.26 11.88 11.52
N ILE A 172 -16.23 13.16 11.14
CA ILE A 172 -15.36 13.67 10.06
C ILE A 172 -13.93 13.77 10.57
N THR A 173 -13.00 13.07 9.90
CA THR A 173 -11.60 12.92 10.31
C THR A 173 -10.75 14.19 10.17
N GLY A 174 -11.24 15.19 9.42
CA GLY A 174 -10.48 16.38 9.06
C GLY A 174 -9.50 16.13 7.91
N GLU A 175 -8.81 17.18 7.48
CA GLU A 175 -7.79 17.09 6.42
C GLU A 175 -6.69 16.11 6.86
N ARG A 176 -6.38 15.11 6.02
CA ARG A 176 -5.39 14.04 6.31
C ARG A 176 -5.61 13.32 7.66
N GLY A 177 -6.82 13.41 8.25
CA GLY A 177 -7.12 12.78 9.53
C GLY A 177 -6.55 13.51 10.75
N VAL A 178 -6.29 14.81 10.67
CA VAL A 178 -5.66 15.63 11.72
C VAL A 178 -6.39 15.59 13.09
N LYS A 179 -7.68 15.27 13.09
CA LYS A 179 -8.48 15.17 14.33
C LYS A 179 -8.25 13.86 15.11
N LEU A 180 -7.49 12.92 14.56
CA LEU A 180 -7.22 11.62 15.15
C LEU A 180 -5.74 11.48 15.52
N SER A 181 -5.45 10.69 16.55
CA SER A 181 -4.07 10.35 16.90
C SER A 181 -3.42 9.49 15.80
N GLY A 182 -2.08 9.39 15.78
CA GLY A 182 -1.36 8.54 14.83
C GLY A 182 -1.81 7.09 14.89
N GLY A 183 -1.97 6.54 16.10
CA GLY A 183 -2.44 5.16 16.31
C GLY A 183 -3.90 4.95 15.88
N GLN A 184 -4.77 5.95 16.03
CA GLN A 184 -6.15 5.88 15.53
C GLN A 184 -6.20 5.87 14.01
N ARG A 185 -5.42 6.74 13.35
CA ARG A 185 -5.31 6.73 11.87
C ARG A 185 -4.80 5.40 11.35
N GLN A 186 -3.78 4.83 12.01
CA GLN A 186 -3.22 3.54 11.61
C GLN A 186 -4.26 2.42 11.72
N ARG A 187 -5.02 2.36 12.80
CA ARG A 187 -6.08 1.35 12.97
C ARG A 187 -7.21 1.50 11.96
N ILE A 188 -7.57 2.73 11.54
CA ILE A 188 -8.52 2.94 10.44
C ILE A 188 -7.95 2.44 9.11
N ALA A 189 -6.67 2.68 8.82
CA ALA A 189 -6.02 2.16 7.61
C ALA A 189 -5.95 0.63 7.60
N ILE A 190 -5.71 0.00 8.76
CA ILE A 190 -5.77 -1.45 8.93
C ILE A 190 -7.20 -1.97 8.72
N ALA A 191 -8.22 -1.29 9.26
CA ALA A 191 -9.63 -1.64 9.05
C ALA A 191 -9.99 -1.60 7.56
N ARG A 192 -9.54 -0.57 6.83
CA ARG A 192 -9.68 -0.47 5.36
C ARG A 192 -9.06 -1.69 4.67
N ALA A 193 -7.84 -2.07 5.05
CA ALA A 193 -7.15 -3.22 4.47
C ALA A 193 -7.82 -4.56 4.82
N ILE A 194 -8.39 -4.70 6.03
CA ILE A 194 -9.19 -5.86 6.42
C ILE A 194 -10.45 -5.96 5.57
N LEU A 195 -11.16 -4.84 5.38
CA LEU A 195 -12.38 -4.77 4.60
C LEU A 195 -12.17 -5.11 3.12
N THR A 196 -11.04 -4.66 2.54
CA THR A 196 -10.64 -5.01 1.18
C THR A 196 -10.51 -6.52 0.99
N ASN A 197 -10.08 -7.23 2.01
CA ASN A 197 -9.89 -8.69 2.05
C ASN A 197 -9.06 -9.27 0.88
N ALA A 198 -8.09 -8.50 0.37
CA ALA A 198 -7.20 -8.93 -0.69
C ALA A 198 -6.30 -10.10 -0.25
N PRO A 199 -5.95 -11.04 -1.16
CA PRO A 199 -5.09 -12.19 -0.85
C PRO A 199 -3.63 -11.81 -0.61
N LEU A 200 -3.19 -10.69 -1.18
CA LEU A 200 -1.83 -10.17 -1.04
C LEU A 200 -1.83 -8.93 -0.15
N LEU A 201 -0.77 -8.79 0.64
CA LEU A 201 -0.63 -7.70 1.59
C LEU A 201 0.76 -7.06 1.49
N VAL A 202 0.78 -5.75 1.44
CA VAL A 202 1.99 -4.94 1.57
C VAL A 202 1.84 -4.04 2.78
N LEU A 203 2.72 -4.20 3.75
CA LEU A 203 2.78 -3.36 4.95
C LEU A 203 4.07 -2.55 4.93
N ASP A 204 3.94 -1.23 4.90
CA ASP A 204 5.05 -0.32 5.13
C ASP A 204 4.98 0.13 6.58
N GLU A 205 5.81 -0.48 7.44
CA GLU A 205 5.68 -0.33 8.89
C GLU A 205 6.16 1.03 9.37
N ALA A 206 5.25 1.79 9.97
CA ALA A 206 5.60 2.88 10.85
C ALA A 206 4.85 2.82 12.15
N THR A 207 5.56 2.43 13.13
CA THR A 207 5.14 2.58 14.52
C THR A 207 6.06 3.51 15.30
N SER A 208 6.93 4.26 14.62
CA SER A 208 7.80 5.27 15.22
C SER A 208 6.94 6.39 15.81
N ALA A 209 6.99 6.58 17.14
CA ALA A 209 6.29 7.61 17.92
C ALA A 209 4.87 7.28 18.41
N LEU A 210 4.52 6.00 18.60
CA LEU A 210 3.28 5.61 19.26
C LEU A 210 3.55 5.22 20.73
N ASP A 211 2.55 5.45 21.58
CA ASP A 211 2.56 4.91 22.94
C ASP A 211 2.46 3.38 22.93
N SER A 212 2.90 2.74 24.01
CA SER A 212 3.00 1.27 24.09
C SER A 212 1.65 0.55 23.94
N GLU A 213 0.56 1.17 24.38
CA GLU A 213 -0.78 0.58 24.25
C GLU A 213 -1.27 0.62 22.80
N SER A 214 -1.16 1.78 22.15
CA SER A 214 -1.48 1.91 20.71
C SER A 214 -0.65 0.97 19.87
N GLU A 215 0.64 0.80 20.18
CA GLU A 215 1.52 -0.14 19.50
C GLU A 215 1.01 -1.58 19.64
N ARG A 216 0.67 -2.03 20.84
CA ARG A 216 0.14 -3.38 21.09
C ARG A 216 -1.12 -3.64 20.27
N LEU A 217 -2.08 -2.71 20.28
CA LEU A 217 -3.33 -2.82 19.54
C LEU A 217 -3.12 -2.89 18.02
N ILE A 218 -2.16 -2.12 17.50
CA ILE A 218 -1.79 -2.14 16.08
C ILE A 218 -1.13 -3.48 15.73
N GLN A 219 -0.22 -3.98 16.54
CA GLN A 219 0.45 -5.27 16.29
C GLN A 219 -0.54 -6.45 16.30
N GLU A 220 -1.53 -6.42 17.18
CA GLU A 220 -2.63 -7.40 17.18
C GLU A 220 -3.48 -7.31 15.90
N ALA A 221 -3.85 -6.09 15.50
CA ALA A 221 -4.61 -5.84 14.29
C ALA A 221 -3.86 -6.27 13.01
N LEU A 222 -2.55 -6.02 12.95
CA LEU A 222 -1.69 -6.48 11.85
C LEU A 222 -1.60 -8.01 11.83
N GLY A 223 -1.50 -8.67 13.00
CA GLY A 223 -1.57 -10.12 13.11
C GLY A 223 -2.85 -10.69 12.51
N ASN A 224 -4.01 -10.09 12.84
CA ASN A 224 -5.31 -10.47 12.29
C ASN A 224 -5.38 -10.25 10.77
N LEU A 225 -4.81 -9.14 10.28
CA LEU A 225 -4.81 -8.81 8.86
C LEU A 225 -3.98 -9.79 8.03
N MET A 226 -2.83 -10.26 8.56
CA MET A 226 -1.89 -11.16 7.87
C MET A 226 -2.32 -12.63 7.83
N MET A 227 -3.32 -13.05 8.62
CA MET A 227 -3.74 -14.46 8.68
C MET A 227 -4.20 -14.97 7.32
N GLY A 228 -3.57 -16.07 6.85
CA GLY A 228 -3.90 -16.75 5.60
C GLY A 228 -3.55 -15.97 4.32
N LYS A 229 -2.72 -14.94 4.41
CA LYS A 229 -2.34 -14.09 3.27
C LYS A 229 -0.84 -14.17 2.99
N THR A 230 -0.46 -13.95 1.73
CA THR A 230 0.93 -13.67 1.37
C THR A 230 1.23 -12.21 1.70
N ALA A 231 2.26 -11.96 2.51
CA ALA A 231 2.54 -10.61 2.99
C ALA A 231 4.00 -10.21 2.80
N ILE A 232 4.20 -8.99 2.31
CA ILE A 232 5.50 -8.29 2.29
C ILE A 232 5.43 -7.18 3.34
N VAL A 233 6.30 -7.24 4.33
CA VAL A 233 6.38 -6.29 5.44
C VAL A 233 7.71 -5.57 5.38
N ILE A 234 7.72 -4.26 5.16
CA ILE A 234 8.92 -3.43 5.35
C ILE A 234 9.06 -3.21 6.85
N ALA A 235 9.93 -4.00 7.47
CA ALA A 235 10.03 -4.04 8.92
C ALA A 235 11.15 -3.12 9.43
N HIS A 236 10.79 -2.25 10.38
CA HIS A 236 11.72 -1.38 11.10
C HIS A 236 11.87 -1.78 12.58
N ARG A 237 11.03 -2.73 13.08
CA ARG A 237 11.05 -3.19 14.47
C ARG A 237 11.25 -4.70 14.58
N LEU A 238 12.05 -5.11 15.57
CA LEU A 238 12.30 -6.52 15.86
C LEU A 238 11.03 -7.28 16.27
N SER A 239 10.09 -6.63 16.94
CA SER A 239 8.80 -7.22 17.35
C SER A 239 7.94 -7.67 16.16
N THR A 240 7.97 -6.93 15.05
CA THR A 240 7.28 -7.29 13.81
C THR A 240 8.03 -8.40 13.10
N VAL A 241 9.35 -8.29 12.99
CA VAL A 241 10.22 -9.30 12.34
C VAL A 241 10.06 -10.68 12.98
N ALA A 242 9.95 -10.75 14.31
CA ALA A 242 9.83 -12.00 15.05
C ALA A 242 8.55 -12.83 14.74
N ARG A 243 7.55 -12.22 14.09
CA ARG A 243 6.27 -12.87 13.71
C ARG A 243 6.20 -13.28 12.26
N LEU A 244 7.27 -13.06 11.49
CA LEU A 244 7.33 -13.34 10.06
C LEU A 244 8.01 -14.68 9.80
N ASP A 245 7.63 -15.31 8.68
CA ASP A 245 8.10 -16.66 8.33
C ASP A 245 9.53 -16.63 7.75
N ARG A 246 9.92 -15.50 7.10
CA ARG A 246 11.24 -15.33 6.48
C ARG A 246 11.67 -13.86 6.48
N ILE A 247 12.96 -13.62 6.61
CA ILE A 247 13.56 -12.30 6.51
C ILE A 247 14.39 -12.25 5.22
N VAL A 248 14.20 -11.18 4.44
CA VAL A 248 14.96 -10.85 3.24
C VAL A 248 15.76 -9.60 3.52
N VAL A 249 17.08 -9.69 3.45
CA VAL A 249 17.98 -8.56 3.66
C VAL A 249 18.34 -7.97 2.31
N LEU A 250 18.03 -6.69 2.11
CA LEU A 250 18.44 -5.92 0.93
C LEU A 250 19.65 -5.06 1.30
N SER A 251 20.71 -5.17 0.52
CA SER A 251 21.99 -4.47 0.75
C SER A 251 22.41 -3.70 -0.49
#